data_e6be25393d3e87e37fba32753ccfc3d2
#
_entry.id   e6be25393d3e87e37fba32753ccfc3d2
#
_cell.length_a   1.000
_cell.length_b   1.000
_cell.length_c   1.000
_cell.angle_alpha   90.00
_cell.angle_beta   90.00
_cell.angle_gamma   90.00
#
_symmetry.space_group_name_H-M   'P 1'
#
loop_
_entity.id
_entity.type
_entity.pdbx_description
1 polymer ?
#
loop_
_entity_poly.entity_id
_entity_poly.type
_entity_poly.pdbx_seq_one_letter_code
_entity_poly.pdbx_strand_id
1 'polypeptide(L)'
;LLMVQLSSNPQGQAPPLQTLPLRMLRLLGRPGVWIYIGTSLMAIAGWYWHAHHLGQASGLSFGFWGSGADRSSLSLLLDLNGWINLLLRVGLRVLVLVGVPFLLIGFRTSWRRAGGQIAISGVIGVLLCTIATMRASTIHEYYQLPLLLFSSPLIGLGWQIWYEQRPRWQPRLILSLALAVSITVLSLDYWAVEHRQQQAWMPLALTIRRDLPNDARIVSVTSTDPTLLNLARRQGWLISSKHLTPEQLQYWKNAGASHLAGSFVWDNTYRPMPEQQQQLLKEMVDASPRAWVDPRSKTYLIPIDDLQSQR
;
A
#
# COMPACT_ATOMS: atom_id res chain seq x y z
N LEU A 1 16.86 7.25 20.03
CA LEU A 1 17.99 7.93 20.70
C LEU A 1 17.51 9.11 21.54
N LEU A 2 16.69 10.00 20.99
CA LEU A 2 16.14 11.18 21.67
C LEU A 2 15.34 10.82 22.93
N MET A 3 14.49 9.79 22.84
CA MET A 3 13.66 9.32 23.94
C MET A 3 14.44 8.55 25.01
N VAL A 4 15.50 7.83 24.64
CA VAL A 4 16.35 7.11 25.60
C VAL A 4 17.09 8.10 26.51
N GLN A 5 17.53 9.25 25.99
CA GLN A 5 18.21 10.27 26.80
C GLN A 5 17.27 11.08 27.71
N LEU A 6 15.96 11.10 27.42
CA LEU A 6 14.96 11.73 28.30
C LEU A 6 14.67 10.91 29.58
N SER A 7 15.07 9.64 29.59
CA SER A 7 14.63 8.67 30.60
C SER A 7 15.71 8.18 31.55
N SER A 8 16.92 8.69 31.51
CA SER A 8 17.99 8.26 32.41
C SER A 8 17.83 8.84 33.83
N ASN A 9 16.83 8.37 34.53
CA ASN A 9 16.74 8.42 35.97
C ASN A 9 17.19 7.04 36.51
N PRO A 10 18.17 6.95 37.42
CA PRO A 10 18.69 5.68 37.94
C PRO A 10 17.63 4.74 38.53
N GLN A 11 16.44 5.24 38.85
CA GLN A 11 15.31 4.45 39.39
C GLN A 11 14.29 4.04 38.33
N GLY A 12 14.53 4.28 37.02
CA GLY A 12 13.62 3.88 35.93
C GLY A 12 12.27 4.60 35.92
N GLN A 13 12.10 5.63 36.74
CA GLN A 13 10.87 6.44 36.77
C GLN A 13 10.94 7.55 35.71
N ALA A 14 9.86 7.75 34.96
CA ALA A 14 9.75 8.87 34.04
C ALA A 14 9.81 10.20 34.83
N PRO A 15 10.55 11.20 34.31
CA PRO A 15 10.61 12.51 34.94
C PRO A 15 9.21 13.15 35.00
N PRO A 16 8.96 13.98 36.04
CA PRO A 16 7.68 14.67 36.13
C PRO A 16 7.42 15.50 34.87
N LEU A 17 6.18 15.49 34.39
CA LEU A 17 5.74 16.16 33.14
C LEU A 17 6.18 17.62 33.04
N GLN A 18 6.31 18.31 34.17
CA GLN A 18 6.76 19.71 34.25
C GLN A 18 8.20 19.94 33.74
N THR A 19 9.05 18.91 33.70
CA THR A 19 10.45 19.02 33.22
C THR A 19 10.58 18.65 31.72
N LEU A 20 9.53 18.15 31.09
CA LEU A 20 9.52 17.71 29.69
C LEU A 20 9.86 18.85 28.72
N PRO A 21 9.22 20.03 28.77
CA PRO A 21 9.51 21.13 27.84
C PRO A 21 10.95 21.64 27.95
N LEU A 22 11.51 21.75 29.18
CA LEU A 22 12.90 22.18 29.38
C LEU A 22 13.91 21.16 28.84
N ARG A 23 13.62 19.88 28.93
CA ARG A 23 14.47 18.81 28.36
C ARG A 23 14.39 18.78 26.84
N MET A 24 13.21 18.97 26.25
CA MET A 24 13.05 19.10 24.80
C MET A 24 13.85 20.30 24.26
N LEU A 25 13.78 21.46 24.92
CA LEU A 25 14.55 22.63 24.53
C LEU A 25 16.06 22.36 24.58
N ARG A 26 16.56 21.67 25.62
CA ARG A 26 17.97 21.28 25.70
C ARG A 26 18.39 20.31 24.58
N LEU A 27 17.51 19.44 24.14
CA LEU A 27 17.78 18.53 23.01
C LEU A 27 17.85 19.28 21.69
N LEU A 28 16.96 20.25 21.46
CA LEU A 28 17.00 21.12 20.30
C LEU A 28 18.26 22.00 20.25
N GLY A 29 18.88 22.26 21.37
CA GLY A 29 20.22 22.91 21.47
C GLY A 29 21.38 22.02 21.04
N ARG A 30 21.20 20.73 20.79
CA ARG A 30 22.27 19.80 20.40
C ARG A 30 22.47 19.79 18.88
N PRO A 31 23.67 20.11 18.36
CA PRO A 31 23.94 20.13 16.91
C PRO A 31 23.63 18.77 16.23
N GLY A 32 23.91 17.66 16.93
CA GLY A 32 23.61 16.32 16.40
C GLY A 32 22.13 16.08 16.06
N VAL A 33 21.19 16.73 16.75
CA VAL A 33 19.76 16.65 16.45
C VAL A 33 19.46 17.33 15.11
N TRP A 34 20.03 18.49 14.89
CA TRP A 34 19.84 19.23 13.63
C TRP A 34 20.53 18.56 12.46
N ILE A 35 21.72 17.97 12.68
CA ILE A 35 22.41 17.17 11.67
C ILE A 35 21.52 15.97 11.27
N TYR A 36 20.96 15.24 12.24
CA TYR A 36 20.06 14.12 11.95
C TYR A 36 18.81 14.56 11.18
N ILE A 37 18.15 15.63 11.64
CA ILE A 37 16.97 16.18 10.95
C ILE A 37 17.34 16.63 9.54
N GLY A 38 18.41 17.39 9.38
CA GLY A 38 18.85 17.91 8.10
C GLY A 38 19.21 16.81 7.10
N THR A 39 19.98 15.81 7.52
CA THR A 39 20.34 14.66 6.67
C THR A 39 19.11 13.83 6.28
N SER A 40 18.18 13.61 7.20
CA SER A 40 16.93 12.90 6.91
C SER A 40 16.06 13.67 5.92
N LEU A 41 15.90 14.98 6.09
CA LEU A 41 15.12 15.81 5.16
C LEU A 41 15.80 15.90 3.80
N MET A 42 17.14 15.99 3.72
CA MET A 42 17.87 15.97 2.44
C MET A 42 17.70 14.63 1.71
N ALA A 43 17.78 13.52 2.42
CA ALA A 43 17.56 12.20 1.82
C ALA A 43 16.14 12.05 1.26
N ILE A 44 15.13 12.50 2.01
CA ILE A 44 13.73 12.50 1.58
C ILE A 44 13.54 13.41 0.36
N ALA A 45 13.99 14.65 0.44
CA ALA A 45 13.87 15.61 -0.65
C ALA A 45 14.61 15.15 -1.92
N GLY A 46 15.82 14.59 -1.76
CA GLY A 46 16.60 14.04 -2.87
C GLY A 46 15.91 12.88 -3.56
N TRP A 47 15.30 11.96 -2.79
CA TRP A 47 14.50 10.87 -3.34
C TRP A 47 13.30 11.39 -4.14
N TYR A 48 12.53 12.31 -3.58
CA TYR A 48 11.36 12.86 -4.24
C TYR A 48 11.72 13.66 -5.49
N TRP A 49 12.80 14.42 -5.45
CA TRP A 49 13.31 15.14 -6.61
C TRP A 49 13.73 14.17 -7.74
N HIS A 50 14.49 13.12 -7.41
CA HIS A 50 14.88 12.07 -8.35
C HIS A 50 13.67 11.37 -8.96
N ALA A 51 12.72 10.93 -8.14
CA ALA A 51 11.51 10.25 -8.60
C ALA A 51 10.65 11.13 -9.52
N HIS A 52 10.59 12.44 -9.24
CA HIS A 52 9.87 13.40 -10.08
C HIS A 52 10.53 13.53 -11.48
N HIS A 53 11.85 13.72 -11.53
CA HIS A 53 12.57 13.81 -12.80
C HIS A 53 12.50 12.52 -13.60
N LEU A 54 12.63 11.37 -12.94
CA LEU A 54 12.50 10.08 -13.60
C LEU A 54 11.09 9.89 -14.20
N GLY A 55 10.04 10.30 -13.45
CA GLY A 55 8.66 10.28 -13.94
C GLY A 55 8.47 11.17 -15.17
N GLN A 56 9.03 12.37 -15.16
CA GLN A 56 8.98 13.28 -16.33
C GLN A 56 9.75 12.73 -17.54
N ALA A 57 10.96 12.24 -17.33
CA ALA A 57 11.82 11.74 -18.39
C ALA A 57 11.29 10.45 -19.04
N SER A 58 10.65 9.58 -18.26
CA SER A 58 10.11 8.30 -18.75
C SER A 58 8.70 8.41 -19.34
N GLY A 59 7.99 9.52 -19.13
CA GLY A 59 6.56 9.64 -19.43
C GLY A 59 5.67 8.68 -18.63
N LEU A 60 6.26 7.94 -17.68
CA LEU A 60 5.59 6.96 -16.83
C LEU A 60 5.28 7.61 -15.48
N SER A 61 4.15 8.32 -15.40
CA SER A 61 3.69 8.92 -14.16
C SER A 61 2.96 7.88 -13.32
N PHE A 62 3.54 7.48 -12.20
CA PHE A 62 2.87 6.66 -11.19
C PHE A 62 2.09 7.52 -10.19
N GLY A 63 1.30 8.47 -10.63
CA GLY A 63 0.29 9.14 -9.81
C GLY A 63 0.73 9.76 -8.47
N PHE A 64 1.99 9.61 -8.05
CA PHE A 64 2.48 10.15 -6.79
C PHE A 64 2.47 11.68 -6.78
N TRP A 65 2.68 12.29 -7.95
CA TRP A 65 2.62 13.72 -8.22
C TRP A 65 1.46 14.09 -9.16
N GLY A 66 0.60 13.13 -9.48
CA GLY A 66 -0.55 13.35 -10.37
C GLY A 66 -1.57 14.31 -9.79
N SER A 67 -2.27 15.00 -10.67
CA SER A 67 -3.27 16.02 -10.41
C SER A 67 -4.53 15.59 -9.62
N GLY A 68 -4.59 14.35 -9.16
CA GLY A 68 -5.72 13.83 -8.38
C GLY A 68 -5.37 13.42 -6.95
N ALA A 69 -4.19 13.79 -6.47
CA ALA A 69 -3.76 13.42 -5.13
C ALA A 69 -4.28 14.38 -4.07
N ASP A 70 -5.58 14.45 -3.89
CA ASP A 70 -6.16 14.83 -2.60
C ASP A 70 -5.72 13.80 -1.55
N ARG A 71 -4.50 13.99 -1.04
CA ARG A 71 -3.86 13.04 -0.10
C ARG A 71 -4.52 13.05 1.26
N SER A 72 -5.04 14.21 1.64
CA SER A 72 -5.86 14.39 2.82
C SER A 72 -6.85 15.53 2.55
N SER A 73 -8.11 15.19 2.33
CA SER A 73 -9.17 16.19 2.39
C SER A 73 -9.84 16.12 3.76
N LEU A 74 -10.33 17.24 4.25
CA LEU A 74 -11.10 17.27 5.51
C LEU A 74 -12.30 16.33 5.45
N SER A 75 -12.90 16.17 4.27
CA SER A 75 -13.97 15.20 4.03
C SER A 75 -13.59 13.75 4.31
N LEU A 76 -12.35 13.35 4.00
CA LEU A 76 -11.87 12.00 4.31
C LEU A 76 -11.64 11.79 5.81
N LEU A 77 -11.23 12.83 6.53
CA LEU A 77 -11.10 12.76 7.99
C LEU A 77 -12.46 12.67 8.69
N LEU A 78 -13.51 13.15 8.05
CA LEU A 78 -14.89 13.07 8.53
C LEU A 78 -15.63 11.81 8.03
N ASP A 79 -15.01 11.01 7.15
CA ASP A 79 -15.60 9.77 6.64
C ASP A 79 -15.50 8.65 7.69
N LEU A 80 -16.60 8.43 8.41
CA LEU A 80 -16.71 7.38 9.42
C LEU A 80 -16.47 5.97 8.82
N ASN A 81 -16.96 5.71 7.60
CA ASN A 81 -16.77 4.41 6.96
C ASN A 81 -15.29 4.17 6.63
N GLY A 82 -14.56 5.19 6.19
CA GLY A 82 -13.12 5.13 5.99
C GLY A 82 -12.38 4.76 7.28
N TRP A 83 -12.74 5.37 8.40
CA TRP A 83 -12.17 5.05 9.72
C TRP A 83 -12.49 3.64 10.19
N ILE A 84 -13.75 3.19 10.06
CA ILE A 84 -14.15 1.83 10.42
C ILE A 84 -13.36 0.81 9.61
N ASN A 85 -13.26 0.99 8.30
CA ASN A 85 -12.50 0.10 7.42
C ASN A 85 -11.01 0.08 7.78
N LEU A 86 -10.41 1.23 8.10
CA LEU A 86 -9.03 1.33 8.52
C LEU A 86 -8.80 0.61 9.87
N LEU A 87 -9.66 0.83 10.85
CA LEU A 87 -9.58 0.20 12.17
C LEU A 87 -9.78 -1.32 12.08
N LEU A 88 -10.74 -1.79 11.28
CA LEU A 88 -10.93 -3.22 11.03
C LEU A 88 -9.70 -3.83 10.36
N ARG A 89 -9.13 -3.16 9.38
CA ARG A 89 -7.91 -3.62 8.70
C ARG A 89 -6.72 -3.69 9.67
N VAL A 90 -6.47 -2.64 10.44
CA VAL A 90 -5.41 -2.63 11.46
C VAL A 90 -5.67 -3.72 12.51
N GLY A 91 -6.88 -3.84 13.00
CA GLY A 91 -7.25 -4.84 13.99
C GLY A 91 -7.07 -6.27 13.49
N LEU A 92 -7.56 -6.57 12.28
CA LEU A 92 -7.53 -7.94 11.72
C LEU A 92 -6.16 -8.33 11.16
N ARG A 93 -5.54 -7.44 10.36
CA ARG A 93 -4.34 -7.79 9.58
C ARG A 93 -3.03 -7.41 10.25
N VAL A 94 -3.00 -6.32 11.03
CA VAL A 94 -1.78 -5.87 11.71
C VAL A 94 -1.72 -6.41 13.14
N LEU A 95 -2.80 -6.30 13.90
CA LEU A 95 -2.85 -6.69 15.32
C LEU A 95 -3.50 -8.06 15.56
N VAL A 96 -4.05 -8.70 14.52
CA VAL A 96 -4.69 -10.03 14.54
C VAL A 96 -5.84 -10.11 15.57
N LEU A 97 -6.54 -9.01 15.84
CA LEU A 97 -7.56 -8.82 16.89
C LEU A 97 -7.07 -9.17 18.29
N VAL A 98 -6.48 -10.35 18.45
CA VAL A 98 -5.96 -10.87 19.72
C VAL A 98 -4.86 -9.99 20.29
N GLY A 99 -4.08 -9.30 19.43
CA GLY A 99 -3.04 -8.37 19.89
C GLY A 99 -3.57 -7.09 20.51
N VAL A 100 -4.81 -6.68 20.21
CA VAL A 100 -5.38 -5.42 20.70
C VAL A 100 -5.43 -5.31 22.21
N PRO A 101 -6.00 -6.27 22.97
CA PRO A 101 -6.02 -6.20 24.43
C PRO A 101 -4.61 -6.20 25.03
N PHE A 102 -3.66 -6.94 24.46
CA PHE A 102 -2.27 -6.95 24.93
C PHE A 102 -1.55 -5.64 24.62
N LEU A 103 -1.84 -5.03 23.46
CA LEU A 103 -1.34 -3.68 23.15
C LEU A 103 -1.80 -2.67 24.22
N LEU A 104 -3.06 -2.70 24.64
CA LEU A 104 -3.60 -1.79 25.65
C LEU A 104 -2.96 -2.03 27.04
N ILE A 105 -2.78 -3.30 27.44
CA ILE A 105 -2.10 -3.65 28.70
C ILE A 105 -0.65 -3.15 28.65
N GLY A 106 0.07 -3.44 27.57
CA GLY A 106 1.45 -3.03 27.39
C GLY A 106 1.62 -1.51 27.34
N PHE A 107 0.73 -0.81 26.65
CA PHE A 107 0.68 0.64 26.59
C PHE A 107 0.54 1.24 27.99
N ARG A 108 -0.46 0.81 28.76
CA ARG A 108 -0.71 1.29 30.12
C ARG A 108 0.49 1.05 31.06
N THR A 109 1.12 -0.12 30.93
CA THR A 109 2.25 -0.49 31.80
C THR A 109 3.54 0.22 31.40
N SER A 110 3.73 0.49 30.13
CA SER A 110 4.94 1.07 29.56
C SER A 110 4.98 2.59 29.59
N TRP A 111 3.85 3.25 29.86
CA TRP A 111 3.72 4.72 29.78
C TRP A 111 4.83 5.49 30.52
N ARG A 112 5.26 4.96 31.67
CA ARG A 112 6.29 5.59 32.51
C ARG A 112 7.69 5.00 32.35
N ARG A 113 7.85 4.01 31.45
CA ARG A 113 9.16 3.35 31.21
C ARG A 113 9.80 3.92 29.96
N ALA A 114 11.14 4.08 29.99
CA ALA A 114 11.89 4.66 28.86
C ALA A 114 11.66 3.96 27.52
N GLY A 115 11.86 2.65 27.49
CA GLY A 115 11.64 1.86 26.28
C GLY A 115 10.17 1.87 25.81
N GLY A 116 9.23 1.91 26.76
CA GLY A 116 7.81 2.03 26.47
C GLY A 116 7.43 3.36 25.84
N GLN A 117 8.04 4.46 26.30
CA GLN A 117 7.81 5.79 25.70
C GLN A 117 8.27 5.85 24.24
N ILE A 118 9.37 5.18 23.89
CA ILE A 118 9.82 5.08 22.49
C ILE A 118 8.77 4.34 21.65
N ALA A 119 8.32 3.19 22.10
CA ALA A 119 7.30 2.40 21.39
C ALA A 119 5.97 3.16 21.26
N ILE A 120 5.51 3.79 22.34
CA ILE A 120 4.29 4.61 22.35
C ILE A 120 4.40 5.79 21.38
N SER A 121 5.54 6.51 21.41
CA SER A 121 5.77 7.62 20.49
C SER A 121 5.82 7.17 19.03
N GLY A 122 6.38 5.99 18.78
CA GLY A 122 6.36 5.38 17.46
C GLY A 122 4.93 5.05 16.99
N VAL A 123 4.12 4.45 17.86
CA VAL A 123 2.69 4.21 17.56
C VAL A 123 1.97 5.52 17.24
N ILE A 124 2.14 6.56 18.07
CA ILE A 124 1.55 7.87 17.83
C ILE A 124 2.04 8.46 16.51
N GLY A 125 3.34 8.37 16.22
CA GLY A 125 3.93 8.84 14.97
C GLY A 125 3.31 8.16 13.74
N VAL A 126 3.13 6.84 13.78
CA VAL A 126 2.48 6.09 12.70
C VAL A 126 1.01 6.51 12.53
N LEU A 127 0.28 6.72 13.63
CA LEU A 127 -1.10 7.21 13.58
C LEU A 127 -1.18 8.60 12.96
N LEU A 128 -0.28 9.51 13.33
CA LEU A 128 -0.21 10.85 12.72
C LEU A 128 0.11 10.78 11.22
N CYS A 129 1.07 9.92 10.82
CA CYS A 129 1.35 9.69 9.41
C CYS A 129 0.14 9.11 8.66
N THR A 130 -0.60 8.17 9.29
CA THR A 130 -1.83 7.59 8.73
C THR A 130 -2.90 8.67 8.50
N ILE A 131 -3.06 9.59 9.45
CA ILE A 131 -3.98 10.74 9.33
C ILE A 131 -3.53 11.67 8.19
N ALA A 132 -2.24 12.02 8.16
CA ALA A 132 -1.68 12.89 7.13
C ALA A 132 -1.78 12.31 5.71
N THR A 133 -1.79 10.97 5.59
CA THR A 133 -1.90 10.23 4.33
C THR A 133 -3.20 9.41 4.27
N MET A 134 -4.31 9.90 4.79
CA MET A 134 -5.55 9.14 4.99
C MET A 134 -6.02 8.44 3.73
N ARG A 135 -6.05 9.11 2.58
CA ARG A 135 -6.45 8.51 1.31
C ARG A 135 -5.54 7.35 0.90
N ALA A 136 -4.23 7.53 0.99
CA ALA A 136 -3.28 6.47 0.69
C ALA A 136 -3.39 5.31 1.68
N SER A 137 -3.59 5.63 2.96
CA SER A 137 -3.75 4.66 4.04
C SER A 137 -5.05 3.84 3.92
N THR A 138 -6.12 4.39 3.37
CA THR A 138 -7.36 3.64 3.10
C THR A 138 -7.27 2.76 1.86
N ILE A 139 -6.43 3.11 0.88
CA ILE A 139 -6.23 2.33 -0.34
C ILE A 139 -5.16 1.24 -0.12
N HIS A 140 -4.03 1.59 0.50
CA HIS A 140 -2.85 0.74 0.62
C HIS A 140 -2.58 0.30 2.05
N GLU A 141 -2.49 -0.99 2.27
CA GLU A 141 -2.30 -1.59 3.60
C GLU A 141 -0.90 -1.39 4.17
N TYR A 142 0.10 -1.31 3.32
CA TYR A 142 1.49 -1.19 3.74
C TYR A 142 1.83 0.11 4.50
N TYR A 143 0.98 1.14 4.41
CA TYR A 143 1.15 2.35 5.22
C TYR A 143 0.98 2.09 6.72
N GLN A 144 0.29 1.01 7.11
CA GLN A 144 0.12 0.62 8.50
C GLN A 144 1.20 -0.36 9.01
N LEU A 145 2.02 -0.95 8.12
CA LEU A 145 3.07 -1.90 8.52
C LEU A 145 4.07 -1.35 9.54
N PRO A 146 4.50 -0.06 9.50
CA PRO A 146 5.36 0.50 10.54
C PRO A 146 4.77 0.40 11.95
N LEU A 147 3.43 0.25 12.08
CA LEU A 147 2.80 0.04 13.38
C LEU A 147 3.29 -1.24 14.07
N LEU A 148 3.59 -2.30 13.30
CA LEU A 148 4.12 -3.55 13.85
C LEU A 148 5.43 -3.34 14.61
N LEU A 149 6.33 -2.51 14.10
CA LEU A 149 7.62 -2.24 14.74
C LEU A 149 7.46 -1.69 16.16
N PHE A 150 6.47 -0.83 16.36
CA PHE A 150 6.27 -0.13 17.62
C PHE A 150 5.22 -0.79 18.52
N SER A 151 4.24 -1.49 17.94
CA SER A 151 3.22 -2.19 18.71
C SER A 151 3.71 -3.55 19.24
N SER A 152 4.59 -4.26 18.52
CA SER A 152 5.07 -5.59 18.93
C SER A 152 5.70 -5.63 20.33
N PRO A 153 6.60 -4.70 20.72
CA PRO A 153 7.16 -4.69 22.08
C PRO A 153 6.10 -4.45 23.15
N LEU A 154 5.10 -3.61 22.83
CA LEU A 154 3.99 -3.33 23.77
C LEU A 154 3.07 -4.56 23.91
N ILE A 155 2.75 -5.22 22.78
CA ILE A 155 1.97 -6.46 22.77
C ILE A 155 2.71 -7.56 23.56
N GLY A 156 4.02 -7.72 23.32
CA GLY A 156 4.86 -8.70 24.04
C GLY A 156 4.85 -8.47 25.56
N LEU A 157 5.00 -7.22 26.00
CA LEU A 157 4.95 -6.88 27.41
C LEU A 157 3.54 -7.13 28.01
N GLY A 158 2.49 -6.72 27.29
CA GLY A 158 1.12 -6.96 27.72
C GLY A 158 0.78 -8.45 27.81
N TRP A 159 1.27 -9.22 26.83
CA TRP A 159 1.18 -10.68 26.84
C TRP A 159 1.90 -11.28 28.05
N GLN A 160 3.15 -10.89 28.33
CA GLN A 160 3.93 -11.40 29.45
C GLN A 160 3.20 -11.17 30.78
N ILE A 161 2.73 -9.93 31.05
CA ILE A 161 2.00 -9.58 32.27
C ILE A 161 0.75 -10.43 32.42
N TRP A 162 -0.01 -10.63 31.35
CA TRP A 162 -1.21 -11.42 31.38
C TRP A 162 -0.89 -12.92 31.55
N TYR A 163 0.13 -13.43 30.87
CA TYR A 163 0.57 -14.82 30.90
C TYR A 163 0.96 -15.29 32.31
N GLU A 164 1.71 -14.47 33.04
CA GLU A 164 2.19 -14.78 34.39
C GLU A 164 1.07 -14.98 35.40
N GLN A 165 -0.14 -14.49 35.13
CA GLN A 165 -1.30 -14.54 36.00
C GLN A 165 -2.33 -15.62 35.62
N ARG A 166 -2.04 -16.44 34.58
CA ARG A 166 -3.04 -17.33 34.00
C ARG A 166 -2.61 -18.81 33.95
N PRO A 167 -3.57 -19.74 34.04
CA PRO A 167 -3.29 -21.17 33.87
C PRO A 167 -2.81 -21.44 32.42
N ARG A 168 -1.88 -22.39 32.26
CA ARG A 168 -1.17 -22.67 31.01
C ARG A 168 -2.04 -22.97 29.78
N TRP A 169 -3.28 -23.38 29.96
CA TRP A 169 -4.18 -23.68 28.84
C TRP A 169 -4.72 -22.42 28.16
N GLN A 170 -4.94 -21.33 28.91
CA GLN A 170 -5.48 -20.08 28.37
C GLN A 170 -4.52 -19.44 27.34
N PRO A 171 -3.22 -19.26 27.61
CA PRO A 171 -2.28 -18.78 26.59
C PRO A 171 -2.23 -19.64 25.32
N ARG A 172 -2.30 -20.96 25.47
CA ARG A 172 -2.32 -21.87 24.30
C ARG A 172 -3.56 -21.66 23.45
N LEU A 173 -4.74 -21.51 24.08
CA LEU A 173 -5.99 -21.23 23.37
C LEU A 173 -5.92 -19.91 22.61
N ILE A 174 -5.42 -18.85 23.25
CA ILE A 174 -5.30 -17.53 22.62
C ILE A 174 -4.32 -17.56 21.43
N LEU A 175 -3.17 -18.22 21.58
CA LEU A 175 -2.22 -18.39 20.47
C LEU A 175 -2.82 -19.19 19.31
N SER A 176 -3.57 -20.26 19.62
CA SER A 176 -4.26 -21.04 18.58
C SER A 176 -5.33 -20.21 17.86
N LEU A 177 -6.05 -19.38 18.60
CA LEU A 177 -7.03 -18.46 18.02
C LEU A 177 -6.38 -17.39 17.14
N ALA A 178 -5.28 -16.80 17.60
CA ALA A 178 -4.50 -15.85 16.82
C ALA A 178 -3.99 -16.46 15.51
N LEU A 179 -3.47 -17.68 15.59
CA LEU A 179 -3.01 -18.42 14.42
C LEU A 179 -4.17 -18.73 13.45
N ALA A 180 -5.31 -19.19 13.96
CA ALA A 180 -6.49 -19.47 13.16
C ALA A 180 -7.00 -18.20 12.44
N VAL A 181 -7.08 -17.06 13.13
CA VAL A 181 -7.46 -15.77 12.53
C VAL A 181 -6.45 -15.37 11.44
N SER A 182 -5.14 -15.46 11.74
CA SER A 182 -4.09 -15.13 10.77
C SER A 182 -4.16 -15.99 9.50
N ILE A 183 -4.32 -17.31 9.65
CA ILE A 183 -4.45 -18.23 8.52
C ILE A 183 -5.71 -17.91 7.72
N THR A 184 -6.84 -17.65 8.39
CA THR A 184 -8.09 -17.33 7.71
C THR A 184 -7.98 -16.04 6.90
N VAL A 185 -7.46 -14.97 7.50
CA VAL A 185 -7.27 -13.69 6.81
C VAL A 185 -6.30 -13.84 5.64
N LEU A 186 -5.16 -14.50 5.84
CA LEU A 186 -4.18 -14.74 4.80
C LEU A 186 -4.78 -15.57 3.64
N SER A 187 -5.56 -16.61 3.97
CA SER A 187 -6.18 -17.48 2.96
C SER A 187 -7.21 -16.72 2.12
N LEU A 188 -8.07 -15.93 2.77
CA LEU A 188 -9.11 -15.20 2.07
C LEU A 188 -8.55 -14.08 1.20
N ASP A 189 -7.55 -13.37 1.68
CA ASP A 189 -6.99 -12.22 0.97
C ASP A 189 -5.93 -12.60 -0.05
N TYR A 190 -4.90 -13.36 0.39
CA TYR A 190 -3.76 -13.67 -0.46
C TYR A 190 -4.11 -14.69 -1.55
N TRP A 191 -4.70 -15.82 -1.18
CA TRP A 191 -4.99 -16.88 -2.16
C TRP A 191 -6.07 -16.47 -3.16
N ALA A 192 -7.06 -15.68 -2.73
CA ALA A 192 -8.06 -15.17 -3.67
C ALA A 192 -7.46 -14.23 -4.71
N VAL A 193 -6.51 -13.38 -4.31
CA VAL A 193 -5.80 -12.47 -5.22
C VAL A 193 -4.84 -13.25 -6.13
N GLU A 194 -4.07 -14.17 -5.56
CA GLU A 194 -3.13 -15.02 -6.32
C GLU A 194 -3.85 -15.86 -7.37
N HIS A 195 -4.99 -16.43 -7.02
CA HIS A 195 -5.81 -17.21 -7.94
C HIS A 195 -6.29 -16.37 -9.13
N ARG A 196 -6.72 -15.13 -8.91
CA ARG A 196 -7.10 -14.22 -10.00
C ARG A 196 -5.92 -13.86 -10.88
N GLN A 197 -4.74 -13.61 -10.31
CA GLN A 197 -3.54 -13.33 -11.08
C GLN A 197 -3.16 -14.50 -11.98
N GLN A 198 -3.21 -15.73 -11.45
CA GLN A 198 -2.91 -16.94 -12.21
C GLN A 198 -3.94 -17.19 -13.30
N GLN A 199 -5.20 -16.97 -13.04
CA GLN A 199 -6.28 -17.21 -14.02
C GLN A 199 -6.39 -16.13 -15.10
N ALA A 200 -6.22 -14.86 -14.73
CA ALA A 200 -6.42 -13.77 -15.68
C ALA A 200 -5.09 -13.22 -16.21
N TRP A 201 -4.19 -12.78 -15.33
CA TRP A 201 -3.03 -11.99 -15.75
C TRP A 201 -1.86 -12.84 -16.21
N MET A 202 -1.62 -14.00 -15.61
CA MET A 202 -0.47 -14.84 -15.96
C MET A 202 -0.51 -15.37 -17.40
N PRO A 203 -1.64 -15.90 -17.92
CA PRO A 203 -1.71 -16.33 -19.32
C PRO A 203 -1.42 -15.20 -20.30
N LEU A 204 -2.04 -14.03 -20.11
CA LEU A 204 -1.81 -12.85 -20.93
C LEU A 204 -0.34 -12.36 -20.84
N ALA A 205 0.22 -12.30 -19.64
CA ALA A 205 1.60 -11.90 -19.43
C ALA A 205 2.61 -12.83 -20.13
N LEU A 206 2.36 -14.13 -20.11
CA LEU A 206 3.19 -15.12 -20.81
C LEU A 206 3.08 -14.97 -22.31
N THR A 207 1.89 -14.70 -22.85
CA THR A 207 1.67 -14.40 -24.28
C THR A 207 2.44 -13.14 -24.68
N ILE A 208 2.32 -12.06 -23.90
CA ILE A 208 3.09 -10.82 -24.15
C ILE A 208 4.61 -11.08 -24.13
N ARG A 209 5.11 -11.89 -23.19
CA ARG A 209 6.55 -12.22 -23.13
C ARG A 209 7.02 -13.00 -24.32
N ARG A 210 6.23 -13.97 -24.78
CA ARG A 210 6.58 -14.88 -25.87
C ARG A 210 6.49 -14.22 -27.24
N ASP A 211 5.42 -13.46 -27.47
CA ASP A 211 5.03 -13.03 -28.80
C ASP A 211 5.45 -11.58 -29.14
N LEU A 212 5.79 -10.77 -28.14
CA LEU A 212 6.19 -9.39 -28.37
C LEU A 212 7.68 -9.14 -28.06
N PRO A 213 8.33 -8.20 -28.78
CA PRO A 213 9.70 -7.76 -28.49
C PRO A 213 9.89 -7.28 -27.05
N ASN A 214 11.11 -7.37 -26.54
CA ASN A 214 11.43 -6.99 -25.16
C ASN A 214 11.25 -5.49 -24.86
N ASP A 215 11.37 -4.67 -25.85
CA ASP A 215 11.18 -3.21 -25.82
C ASP A 215 9.74 -2.76 -26.13
N ALA A 216 8.84 -3.71 -26.42
CA ALA A 216 7.43 -3.41 -26.64
C ALA A 216 6.81 -2.71 -25.45
N ARG A 217 6.15 -1.59 -25.70
CA ARG A 217 5.45 -0.79 -24.70
C ARG A 217 3.96 -1.08 -24.74
N ILE A 218 3.39 -1.42 -23.58
CA ILE A 218 2.02 -1.91 -23.45
C ILE A 218 1.15 -0.87 -22.74
N VAL A 219 -0.01 -0.57 -23.29
CA VAL A 219 -1.07 0.12 -22.56
C VAL A 219 -1.90 -0.93 -21.82
N SER A 220 -1.75 -0.97 -20.51
CA SER A 220 -2.45 -1.93 -19.64
C SER A 220 -3.76 -1.33 -19.14
N VAL A 221 -4.89 -1.94 -19.53
CA VAL A 221 -6.23 -1.54 -19.07
C VAL A 221 -6.52 -2.20 -17.73
N THR A 222 -5.78 -1.78 -16.72
CA THR A 222 -5.82 -2.32 -15.36
C THR A 222 -5.95 -1.23 -14.30
N SER A 223 -6.49 -0.08 -14.67
CA SER A 223 -6.59 1.10 -13.80
C SER A 223 -5.22 1.50 -13.25
N THR A 224 -5.01 1.45 -11.94
CA THR A 224 -3.73 1.78 -11.28
C THR A 224 -2.92 0.52 -10.91
N ASP A 225 -3.33 -0.66 -11.38
CA ASP A 225 -2.71 -1.94 -11.01
C ASP A 225 -1.58 -2.32 -11.99
N PRO A 226 -0.31 -2.31 -11.57
CA PRO A 226 0.82 -2.64 -12.41
C PRO A 226 1.06 -4.15 -12.60
N THR A 227 0.21 -5.01 -12.05
CA THR A 227 0.41 -6.47 -11.99
C THR A 227 0.67 -7.04 -13.38
N LEU A 228 -0.13 -6.70 -14.39
CA LEU A 228 0.05 -7.21 -15.74
C LEU A 228 1.40 -6.80 -16.33
N LEU A 229 1.80 -5.53 -16.24
CA LEU A 229 3.09 -5.04 -16.76
C LEU A 229 4.27 -5.70 -16.06
N ASN A 230 4.20 -5.87 -14.73
CA ASN A 230 5.21 -6.56 -13.94
C ASN A 230 5.35 -8.04 -14.35
N LEU A 231 4.24 -8.76 -14.43
CA LEU A 231 4.21 -10.14 -14.87
C LEU A 231 4.69 -10.28 -16.33
N ALA A 232 4.32 -9.37 -17.21
CA ALA A 232 4.76 -9.34 -18.60
C ALA A 232 6.23 -8.92 -18.76
N ARG A 233 6.87 -8.33 -17.74
CA ARG A 233 8.20 -7.72 -17.81
C ARG A 233 8.30 -6.70 -18.95
N ARG A 234 7.29 -5.85 -19.08
CA ARG A 234 7.22 -4.80 -20.11
C ARG A 234 7.00 -3.44 -19.46
N GLN A 235 7.51 -2.43 -20.11
CA GLN A 235 7.18 -1.04 -19.78
C GLN A 235 5.89 -0.63 -20.47
N GLY A 236 5.23 0.41 -19.93
CA GLY A 236 4.01 0.91 -20.55
C GLY A 236 3.20 1.81 -19.64
N TRP A 237 1.95 1.96 -19.95
CA TRP A 237 1.03 2.86 -19.28
C TRP A 237 -0.09 2.08 -18.60
N LEU A 238 -0.54 2.58 -17.47
CA LEU A 238 -1.71 2.08 -16.75
C LEU A 238 -2.88 3.01 -17.03
N ILE A 239 -4.00 2.44 -17.45
CA ILE A 239 -5.21 3.20 -17.73
C ILE A 239 -6.44 2.51 -17.17
N SER A 240 -7.41 3.32 -16.74
CA SER A 240 -8.77 2.83 -16.50
C SER A 240 -9.52 2.70 -17.82
N SER A 241 -10.30 1.63 -17.96
CA SER A 241 -11.19 1.39 -19.11
C SER A 241 -12.12 2.58 -19.40
N LYS A 242 -12.46 3.38 -18.40
CA LYS A 242 -13.28 4.61 -18.53
C LYS A 242 -12.62 5.73 -19.33
N HIS A 243 -11.30 5.69 -19.47
CA HIS A 243 -10.51 6.72 -20.15
C HIS A 243 -10.00 6.26 -21.52
N LEU A 244 -10.55 5.18 -22.06
CA LEU A 244 -10.25 4.73 -23.42
C LEU A 244 -11.00 5.62 -24.43
N THR A 245 -10.32 6.68 -24.89
CA THR A 245 -10.83 7.57 -25.94
C THR A 245 -9.93 7.53 -27.17
N PRO A 246 -10.42 7.89 -28.37
CA PRO A 246 -9.60 7.95 -29.56
C PRO A 246 -8.36 8.85 -29.41
N GLU A 247 -8.50 9.99 -28.74
CA GLU A 247 -7.40 10.93 -28.48
C GLU A 247 -6.33 10.30 -27.61
N GLN A 248 -6.73 9.54 -26.60
CA GLN A 248 -5.80 8.84 -25.71
C GLN A 248 -5.08 7.70 -26.44
N LEU A 249 -5.78 6.95 -27.29
CA LEU A 249 -5.16 5.92 -28.12
C LEU A 249 -4.12 6.52 -29.06
N GLN A 250 -4.43 7.65 -29.70
CA GLN A 250 -3.48 8.37 -30.56
C GLN A 250 -2.27 8.88 -29.77
N TYR A 251 -2.49 9.41 -28.57
CA TYR A 251 -1.41 9.86 -27.69
C TYR A 251 -0.44 8.72 -27.37
N TRP A 252 -0.93 7.54 -26.96
CA TRP A 252 -0.03 6.41 -26.65
C TRP A 252 0.67 5.86 -27.86
N LYS A 253 0.01 5.81 -28.99
CA LYS A 253 0.66 5.43 -30.24
C LYS A 253 1.84 6.36 -30.55
N ASN A 254 1.62 7.67 -30.46
CA ASN A 254 2.68 8.67 -30.68
C ASN A 254 3.81 8.55 -29.64
N ALA A 255 3.49 8.10 -28.41
CA ALA A 255 4.45 7.81 -27.35
C ALA A 255 5.17 6.46 -27.54
N GLY A 256 4.87 5.71 -28.61
CA GLY A 256 5.51 4.44 -28.95
C GLY A 256 4.88 3.20 -28.31
N ALA A 257 3.59 3.27 -27.92
CA ALA A 257 2.86 2.09 -27.52
C ALA A 257 2.60 1.17 -28.71
N SER A 258 2.82 -0.13 -28.50
CA SER A 258 2.60 -1.16 -29.52
C SER A 258 1.25 -1.87 -29.39
N HIS A 259 0.83 -2.12 -28.16
CA HIS A 259 -0.39 -2.91 -27.90
C HIS A 259 -1.19 -2.35 -26.72
N LEU A 260 -2.50 -2.61 -26.77
CA LEU A 260 -3.45 -2.49 -25.66
C LEU A 260 -3.73 -3.87 -25.09
N ALA A 261 -3.66 -4.05 -23.77
CA ALA A 261 -3.83 -5.32 -23.11
C ALA A 261 -4.70 -5.22 -21.84
N GLY A 262 -5.55 -6.22 -21.60
CA GLY A 262 -6.42 -6.20 -20.43
C GLY A 262 -7.31 -7.44 -20.32
N SER A 263 -8.36 -7.33 -19.51
CA SER A 263 -9.36 -8.36 -19.32
C SER A 263 -10.77 -7.81 -19.58
N PHE A 264 -11.66 -8.66 -20.10
CA PHE A 264 -13.08 -8.33 -20.23
C PHE A 264 -13.83 -8.41 -18.88
N VAL A 265 -13.25 -9.09 -17.90
CA VAL A 265 -13.92 -9.37 -16.61
C VAL A 265 -13.36 -8.52 -15.48
N TRP A 266 -12.07 -8.18 -15.56
CA TRP A 266 -11.36 -7.51 -14.49
C TRP A 266 -10.86 -6.14 -14.93
N ASP A 267 -11.30 -5.07 -14.23
CA ASP A 267 -10.72 -3.71 -14.38
C ASP A 267 -9.33 -3.62 -13.72
N ASN A 268 -9.11 -4.40 -12.66
CA ASN A 268 -7.82 -4.66 -12.03
C ASN A 268 -7.89 -5.95 -11.20
N THR A 269 -6.80 -6.32 -10.51
CA THR A 269 -6.73 -7.54 -9.69
C THR A 269 -7.83 -7.63 -8.61
N TYR A 270 -8.37 -6.49 -8.18
CA TYR A 270 -9.32 -6.41 -7.07
C TYR A 270 -10.76 -6.08 -7.49
N ARG A 271 -10.97 -5.57 -8.70
CA ARG A 271 -12.28 -5.04 -9.14
C ARG A 271 -12.73 -5.67 -10.43
N PRO A 272 -14.02 -6.05 -10.53
CA PRO A 272 -14.60 -6.49 -11.80
C PRO A 272 -14.71 -5.33 -12.79
N MET A 273 -14.70 -5.66 -14.07
CA MET A 273 -14.91 -4.73 -15.17
C MET A 273 -16.40 -4.34 -15.23
N PRO A 274 -16.75 -3.04 -15.26
CA PRO A 274 -18.13 -2.62 -15.45
C PRO A 274 -18.69 -3.06 -16.80
N GLU A 275 -19.98 -3.43 -16.87
CA GLU A 275 -20.61 -4.00 -18.07
C GLU A 275 -20.48 -3.12 -19.32
N GLN A 276 -20.69 -1.82 -19.16
CA GLN A 276 -20.56 -0.87 -20.27
C GLN A 276 -19.16 -0.89 -20.89
N GLN A 277 -18.11 -0.98 -20.06
CA GLN A 277 -16.72 -1.07 -20.53
C GLN A 277 -16.42 -2.44 -21.13
N GLN A 278 -17.03 -3.52 -20.62
CA GLN A 278 -16.90 -4.84 -21.24
C GLN A 278 -17.37 -4.83 -22.68
N GLN A 279 -18.52 -4.20 -22.95
CA GLN A 279 -19.07 -4.11 -24.30
C GLN A 279 -18.16 -3.31 -25.24
N LEU A 280 -17.69 -2.14 -24.80
CA LEU A 280 -16.74 -1.32 -25.56
C LEU A 280 -15.47 -2.11 -25.92
N LEU A 281 -14.90 -2.83 -24.97
CA LEU A 281 -13.67 -3.62 -25.17
C LEU A 281 -13.92 -4.79 -26.14
N LYS A 282 -15.08 -5.42 -26.12
CA LYS A 282 -15.44 -6.46 -27.09
C LYS A 282 -15.54 -5.87 -28.49
N GLU A 283 -16.21 -4.75 -28.67
CA GLU A 283 -16.30 -4.05 -29.96
C GLU A 283 -14.92 -3.69 -30.52
N MET A 284 -14.00 -3.21 -29.63
CA MET A 284 -12.62 -2.92 -30.04
C MET A 284 -11.87 -4.17 -30.49
N VAL A 285 -12.06 -5.30 -29.81
CA VAL A 285 -11.44 -6.58 -30.18
C VAL A 285 -12.01 -7.11 -31.48
N ASP A 286 -13.34 -7.12 -31.62
CA ASP A 286 -14.02 -7.62 -32.83
C ASP A 286 -13.65 -6.81 -34.07
N ALA A 287 -13.35 -5.55 -33.90
CA ALA A 287 -12.90 -4.65 -34.95
C ALA A 287 -11.40 -4.75 -35.28
N SER A 288 -10.61 -5.47 -34.49
CA SER A 288 -9.18 -5.64 -34.71
C SER A 288 -8.86 -7.02 -35.30
N PRO A 289 -8.43 -7.13 -36.55
CA PRO A 289 -8.19 -8.43 -37.21
C PRO A 289 -6.99 -9.18 -36.62
N ARG A 290 -6.09 -8.48 -35.91
CA ARG A 290 -4.89 -9.07 -35.30
C ARG A 290 -5.00 -9.19 -33.79
N ALA A 291 -6.19 -8.96 -33.23
CA ALA A 291 -6.40 -9.12 -31.80
C ALA A 291 -6.23 -10.58 -31.38
N TRP A 292 -5.49 -10.76 -30.31
CA TRP A 292 -5.43 -12.05 -29.63
C TRP A 292 -6.38 -12.04 -28.43
N VAL A 293 -7.15 -13.12 -28.30
CA VAL A 293 -8.10 -13.32 -27.20
C VAL A 293 -7.91 -14.70 -26.62
N ASP A 294 -7.82 -14.78 -25.30
CA ASP A 294 -7.94 -16.05 -24.58
C ASP A 294 -9.34 -16.21 -23.97
N PRO A 295 -10.15 -17.13 -24.49
CA PRO A 295 -11.51 -17.37 -23.97
C PRO A 295 -11.53 -17.88 -22.53
N ARG A 296 -10.46 -18.57 -22.08
CA ARG A 296 -10.38 -19.16 -20.74
C ARG A 296 -10.12 -18.09 -19.69
N SER A 297 -9.09 -17.29 -19.89
CA SER A 297 -8.74 -16.19 -18.99
C SER A 297 -9.60 -14.93 -19.22
N LYS A 298 -10.35 -14.89 -20.33
CA LYS A 298 -11.14 -13.74 -20.77
C LYS A 298 -10.30 -12.47 -20.87
N THR A 299 -9.10 -12.61 -21.45
CA THR A 299 -8.14 -11.53 -21.64
C THR A 299 -7.88 -11.28 -23.13
N TYR A 300 -7.39 -10.08 -23.42
CA TYR A 300 -7.15 -9.64 -24.79
C TYR A 300 -5.81 -8.90 -24.92
N LEU A 301 -5.27 -8.94 -26.14
CA LEU A 301 -4.11 -8.18 -26.59
C LEU A 301 -4.40 -7.65 -28.01
N ILE A 302 -4.42 -6.33 -28.15
CA ILE A 302 -4.80 -5.66 -29.41
C ILE A 302 -3.62 -4.82 -29.89
N PRO A 303 -3.14 -4.98 -31.15
CA PRO A 303 -2.20 -4.03 -31.74
C PRO A 303 -2.83 -2.64 -31.81
N ILE A 304 -2.12 -1.62 -31.31
CA ILE A 304 -2.69 -0.27 -31.22
C ILE A 304 -2.99 0.35 -32.59
N ASP A 305 -2.28 -0.12 -33.62
CA ASP A 305 -2.50 0.29 -35.01
C ASP A 305 -3.86 -0.12 -35.56
N ASP A 306 -4.41 -1.26 -35.12
CA ASP A 306 -5.71 -1.75 -35.57
C ASP A 306 -6.87 -0.89 -35.08
N LEU A 307 -6.68 -0.19 -33.94
CA LEU A 307 -7.72 0.61 -33.31
C LEU A 307 -8.01 1.95 -34.02
N GLN A 308 -7.23 2.31 -35.03
CA GLN A 308 -7.35 3.59 -35.74
C GLN A 308 -8.01 3.49 -37.12
N SER A 309 -8.20 2.31 -37.64
CA SER A 309 -8.78 2.10 -38.98
C SER A 309 -10.32 2.32 -39.04
N GLN A 310 -10.92 2.86 -37.96
CA GLN A 310 -12.37 2.99 -37.79
C GLN A 310 -12.88 4.45 -37.93
N ARG A 311 -12.17 5.30 -38.63
CA ARG A 311 -12.70 6.62 -39.03
C ARG A 311 -13.34 6.58 -40.42
#